data_2df5ff47533d8b7ba923e8eb7db19243
#
_entry.id   2df5ff47533d8b7ba923e8eb7db19243
#
_cell.length_a   1.000
_cell.length_b   1.000
_cell.length_c   1.000
_cell.angle_alpha   90.00
_cell.angle_beta   90.00
_cell.angle_gamma   90.00
#
_symmetry.space_group_name_H-M   'P 1'
#
loop_
_entity.id
_entity.type
_entity.pdbx_description
1 polymer ?
#
loop_
_entity_poly.entity_id
_entity_poly.type
_entity_poly.pdbx_seq_one_letter_code
_entity_poly.pdbx_strand_id
1 'polypeptide(L)'
;MNRKAAAVLTFVMAVALAATGAAFSRSASTPTLKGVVGPGFTISLTKGGKKVKTLKAGKYKIVVTDKSSIHNFTLEREKPSKPHMEKLISSTSATGTKTIIWTLKPGSWRAYCSIHEAQMHQDFKVTR
;
A
#
# COMPACT_ATOMS: atom_id res chain seq x y z
N MET A 1 43.36 50.61 -59.63
CA MET A 1 41.98 50.76 -59.17
C MET A 1 41.67 49.70 -58.12
N ASN A 2 41.71 50.07 -56.87
CA ASN A 2 41.57 49.11 -55.75
C ASN A 2 40.17 49.02 -55.38
N ARG A 3 39.56 47.84 -55.53
CA ARG A 3 38.28 47.52 -54.94
C ARG A 3 38.51 46.64 -53.68
N LYS A 4 38.34 47.29 -52.54
CA LYS A 4 38.35 46.59 -51.23
C LYS A 4 36.97 45.90 -51.02
N ALA A 5 37.01 44.59 -51.04
CA ALA A 5 35.81 43.83 -50.64
C ALA A 5 35.75 43.72 -49.09
N ALA A 6 34.70 44.28 -48.52
CA ALA A 6 34.43 44.12 -47.10
C ALA A 6 33.69 42.80 -46.85
N ALA A 7 34.29 41.94 -46.08
CA ALA A 7 33.66 40.71 -45.63
C ALA A 7 32.78 41.03 -44.41
N VAL A 8 31.49 40.83 -44.57
CA VAL A 8 30.50 40.89 -43.45
C VAL A 8 30.47 39.53 -42.75
N LEU A 9 30.98 39.52 -41.54
CA LEU A 9 30.95 38.33 -40.68
C LEU A 9 29.61 38.29 -39.98
N THR A 10 28.72 37.39 -40.42
CA THR A 10 27.43 37.19 -39.78
C THR A 10 27.60 36.24 -38.59
N PHE A 11 27.47 36.77 -37.39
CA PHE A 11 27.55 35.96 -36.16
C PHE A 11 26.14 35.36 -35.90
N VAL A 12 26.00 34.05 -36.16
CA VAL A 12 24.77 33.32 -35.82
C VAL A 12 24.86 32.89 -34.35
N MET A 13 24.12 33.59 -33.53
CA MET A 13 24.00 33.27 -32.10
C MET A 13 22.99 32.12 -31.93
N ALA A 14 23.50 30.91 -31.71
CA ALA A 14 22.66 29.75 -31.40
C ALA A 14 22.17 29.86 -29.94
N VAL A 15 20.91 30.19 -29.74
CA VAL A 15 20.26 30.14 -28.43
C VAL A 15 19.91 28.68 -28.14
N ALA A 16 20.68 28.03 -27.26
CA ALA A 16 20.35 26.72 -26.73
C ALA A 16 19.23 26.89 -25.67
N LEU A 17 17.99 26.51 -26.01
CA LEU A 17 16.93 26.34 -25.04
C LEU A 17 17.25 25.10 -24.20
N ALA A 18 17.75 25.29 -22.99
CA ALA A 18 17.81 24.23 -21.98
C ALA A 18 16.39 24.00 -21.45
N ALA A 19 15.73 22.94 -21.94
CA ALA A 19 14.48 22.46 -21.34
C ALA A 19 14.81 21.83 -19.99
N THR A 20 14.67 22.58 -18.91
CA THR A 20 14.68 22.04 -17.55
C THR A 20 13.39 21.27 -17.34
N GLY A 21 13.42 19.97 -17.61
CA GLY A 21 12.34 19.06 -17.26
C GLY A 21 12.20 19.01 -15.74
N ALA A 22 11.19 19.67 -15.19
CA ALA A 22 10.82 19.49 -13.79
C ALA A 22 10.37 18.05 -13.61
N ALA A 23 11.21 17.23 -12.96
CA ALA A 23 10.83 15.90 -12.52
C ALA A 23 9.79 16.06 -11.42
N PHE A 24 8.51 15.92 -11.77
CA PHE A 24 7.43 15.80 -10.80
C PHE A 24 7.64 14.47 -10.06
N SER A 25 8.22 14.55 -8.86
CA SER A 25 8.28 13.42 -7.94
C SER A 25 6.84 13.08 -7.54
N ARG A 26 6.26 12.07 -8.18
CA ARG A 26 4.94 11.55 -7.83
C ARG A 26 5.10 10.87 -6.48
N SER A 27 4.62 11.53 -5.42
CA SER A 27 4.55 10.90 -4.09
C SER A 27 3.73 9.62 -4.23
N ALA A 28 4.37 8.46 -4.00
CA ALA A 28 3.68 7.18 -4.08
C ALA A 28 2.56 7.15 -3.02
N SER A 29 1.32 6.96 -3.44
CA SER A 29 0.19 6.82 -2.53
C SER A 29 0.36 5.57 -1.67
N THR A 30 0.00 5.66 -0.38
CA THR A 30 0.02 4.50 0.52
C THR A 30 -0.89 3.41 -0.04
N PRO A 31 -0.37 2.20 -0.30
CA PRO A 31 -1.18 1.12 -0.87
C PRO A 31 -2.28 0.69 0.10
N THR A 32 -3.44 0.33 -0.45
CA THR A 32 -4.62 -0.04 0.33
C THR A 32 -4.83 -1.55 0.33
N LEU A 33 -5.05 -2.10 1.51
CA LEU A 33 -5.57 -3.44 1.74
C LEU A 33 -7.05 -3.34 2.12
N LYS A 34 -7.86 -4.25 1.62
CA LYS A 34 -9.28 -4.36 1.99
C LYS A 34 -9.53 -5.65 2.74
N GLY A 35 -9.97 -5.54 3.97
CA GLY A 35 -10.45 -6.65 4.79
C GLY A 35 -11.97 -6.71 4.77
N VAL A 36 -12.51 -7.92 4.76
CA VAL A 36 -13.94 -8.16 4.93
C VAL A 36 -14.13 -9.30 5.91
N VAL A 37 -15.04 -9.13 6.87
CA VAL A 37 -15.45 -10.17 7.80
C VAL A 37 -16.97 -10.30 7.77
N GLY A 38 -17.46 -11.57 7.66
CA GLY A 38 -18.87 -11.85 7.45
C GLY A 38 -19.39 -11.49 6.04
N PRO A 39 -20.70 -11.72 5.80
CA PRO A 39 -21.62 -12.46 6.68
C PRO A 39 -21.21 -13.93 6.79
N GLY A 40 -21.69 -14.59 7.86
CA GLY A 40 -21.32 -15.97 8.15
C GLY A 40 -19.86 -16.12 8.58
N PHE A 41 -19.32 -17.33 8.48
CA PHE A 41 -17.94 -17.65 8.88
C PHE A 41 -16.96 -17.37 7.74
N THR A 42 -16.92 -16.12 7.26
CA THR A 42 -16.06 -15.70 6.17
C THR A 42 -15.15 -14.55 6.60
N ILE A 43 -13.90 -14.60 6.12
CA ILE A 43 -12.94 -13.53 6.30
C ILE A 43 -12.02 -13.46 5.08
N SER A 44 -11.65 -12.26 4.67
CA SER A 44 -10.73 -12.06 3.56
C SER A 44 -9.90 -10.79 3.69
N LEU A 45 -8.69 -10.84 3.16
CA LEU A 45 -7.81 -9.68 2.96
C LEU A 45 -7.39 -9.64 1.50
N THR A 46 -7.65 -8.53 0.83
CA THR A 46 -7.35 -8.34 -0.59
C THR A 46 -6.55 -7.08 -0.85
N LYS A 47 -5.83 -7.08 -1.98
CA LYS A 47 -5.14 -5.91 -2.55
C LYS A 47 -5.46 -5.83 -4.03
N GLY A 48 -6.03 -4.70 -4.49
CA GLY A 48 -6.45 -4.58 -5.88
C GLY A 48 -7.46 -5.66 -6.32
N GLY A 49 -8.35 -6.08 -5.42
CA GLY A 49 -9.35 -7.11 -5.68
C GLY A 49 -8.83 -8.55 -5.65
N LYS A 50 -7.54 -8.77 -5.45
CA LYS A 50 -6.94 -10.12 -5.38
C LYS A 50 -6.63 -10.51 -3.94
N LYS A 51 -6.86 -11.78 -3.61
CA LYS A 51 -6.51 -12.34 -2.30
C LYS A 51 -5.02 -12.17 -2.02
N VAL A 52 -4.69 -11.58 -0.88
CA VAL A 52 -3.30 -11.38 -0.46
C VAL A 52 -2.66 -12.72 -0.11
N LYS A 53 -1.55 -13.03 -0.77
CA LYS A 53 -0.66 -14.16 -0.46
C LYS A 53 0.71 -13.68 0.01
N THR A 54 1.21 -12.63 -0.62
CA THR A 54 2.50 -12.02 -0.29
C THR A 54 2.40 -10.51 -0.46
N LEU A 55 3.01 -9.76 0.46
CA LEU A 55 3.16 -8.31 0.42
C LEU A 55 4.62 -7.92 0.61
N LYS A 56 5.01 -6.76 0.11
CA LYS A 56 6.26 -6.11 0.52
C LYS A 56 6.08 -5.47 1.90
N ALA A 57 7.14 -5.48 2.71
CA ALA A 57 7.15 -4.72 3.96
C ALA A 57 6.94 -3.24 3.70
N GLY A 58 6.18 -2.58 4.55
CA GLY A 58 5.91 -1.15 4.39
C GLY A 58 4.60 -0.70 5.03
N LYS A 59 4.29 0.55 4.80
CA LYS A 59 3.08 1.20 5.32
C LYS A 59 1.89 0.89 4.40
N TYR A 60 0.78 0.50 5.01
CA TYR A 60 -0.47 0.20 4.33
C TYR A 60 -1.64 0.95 4.97
N LYS A 61 -2.56 1.39 4.15
CA LYS A 61 -3.91 1.77 4.56
C LYS A 61 -4.75 0.49 4.57
N ILE A 62 -5.31 0.13 5.71
CA ILE A 62 -6.11 -1.09 5.86
C ILE A 62 -7.54 -0.68 6.14
N VAL A 63 -8.43 -1.01 5.21
CA VAL A 63 -9.87 -0.71 5.28
C VAL A 63 -10.62 -2.01 5.50
N VAL A 64 -11.25 -2.15 6.65
CA VAL A 64 -12.01 -3.35 7.02
C VAL A 64 -13.50 -3.04 6.99
N THR A 65 -14.26 -3.81 6.22
CA THR A 65 -15.71 -3.81 6.24
C THR A 65 -16.19 -5.01 7.05
N ASP A 66 -16.75 -4.72 8.21
CA ASP A 66 -17.33 -5.71 9.11
C ASP A 66 -18.83 -5.81 8.87
N LYS A 67 -19.27 -6.97 8.41
CA LYS A 67 -20.69 -7.27 8.08
C LYS A 67 -21.38 -8.11 9.15
N SER A 68 -20.72 -8.33 10.30
CA SER A 68 -21.22 -9.23 11.32
C SER A 68 -21.00 -8.68 12.73
N SER A 69 -22.05 -8.68 13.54
CA SER A 69 -21.98 -8.28 14.95
C SER A 69 -21.45 -9.38 15.89
N ILE A 70 -21.08 -10.55 15.37
CA ILE A 70 -20.57 -11.69 16.15
C ILE A 70 -19.14 -12.09 15.79
N HIS A 71 -18.55 -11.46 14.79
CA HIS A 71 -17.18 -11.68 14.36
C HIS A 71 -16.33 -10.42 14.53
N ASN A 72 -15.01 -10.56 14.45
CA ASN A 72 -14.09 -9.44 14.44
C ASN A 72 -13.01 -9.63 13.37
N PHE A 73 -12.26 -8.58 13.10
CA PHE A 73 -11.12 -8.63 12.18
C PHE A 73 -9.85 -8.22 12.90
N THR A 74 -8.94 -9.16 13.04
CA THR A 74 -7.63 -8.97 13.66
C THR A 74 -6.53 -9.30 12.66
N LEU A 75 -5.45 -8.55 12.70
CA LEU A 75 -4.20 -8.85 11.99
C LEU A 75 -3.11 -9.11 13.00
N GLU A 76 -2.39 -10.21 12.85
CA GLU A 76 -1.26 -10.60 13.69
C GLU A 76 -0.07 -11.06 12.87
N ARG A 77 1.14 -10.69 13.33
CA ARG A 77 2.37 -11.32 12.87
C ARG A 77 2.69 -12.53 13.73
N GLU A 78 2.47 -13.72 13.20
CA GLU A 78 2.73 -14.97 13.91
C GLU A 78 4.23 -15.25 14.04
N LYS A 79 5.01 -14.96 12.99
CA LYS A 79 6.47 -15.18 12.98
C LYS A 79 7.21 -14.03 12.31
N PRO A 80 8.29 -13.52 12.94
CA PRO A 80 8.70 -13.83 14.31
C PRO A 80 7.67 -13.29 15.32
N SER A 81 7.46 -14.02 16.41
CA SER A 81 6.48 -13.65 17.44
C SER A 81 6.92 -12.43 18.28
N LYS A 82 8.20 -12.10 18.24
CA LYS A 82 8.74 -10.94 18.94
C LYS A 82 9.39 -9.94 17.97
N PRO A 83 9.20 -8.61 18.18
CA PRO A 83 8.19 -8.05 19.08
C PRO A 83 6.78 -8.44 18.62
N HIS A 84 5.86 -8.61 19.56
CA HIS A 84 4.46 -8.92 19.26
C HIS A 84 3.83 -7.80 18.43
N MET A 85 3.16 -8.18 17.35
CA MET A 85 2.49 -7.25 16.45
C MET A 85 1.10 -7.77 16.13
N GLU A 86 0.12 -7.21 16.79
CA GLU A 86 -1.30 -7.55 16.63
C GLU A 86 -2.17 -6.28 16.68
N LYS A 87 -3.22 -6.25 15.89
CA LYS A 87 -4.26 -5.22 15.97
C LYS A 87 -5.64 -5.80 15.71
N LEU A 88 -6.53 -5.59 16.68
CA LEU A 88 -7.97 -5.70 16.48
C LEU A 88 -8.43 -4.46 15.71
N ILE A 89 -8.95 -4.65 14.50
CA ILE A 89 -9.39 -3.56 13.63
C ILE A 89 -10.91 -3.35 13.72
N SER A 90 -11.70 -4.43 13.74
CA SER A 90 -13.13 -4.36 14.03
C SER A 90 -13.48 -5.26 15.19
N SER A 91 -14.47 -4.84 15.98
CA SER A 91 -14.91 -5.57 17.15
C SER A 91 -16.17 -6.40 16.88
N THR A 92 -16.47 -7.35 17.78
CA THR A 92 -17.71 -8.15 17.73
C THR A 92 -18.98 -7.39 18.08
N SER A 93 -18.87 -6.14 18.53
CA SER A 93 -20.02 -5.37 19.01
C SER A 93 -20.63 -4.43 17.98
N ALA A 94 -19.98 -4.26 16.81
CA ALA A 94 -20.42 -3.29 15.81
C ALA A 94 -20.07 -3.73 14.39
N THR A 95 -20.98 -3.46 13.47
CA THR A 95 -20.74 -3.55 12.03
C THR A 95 -20.26 -2.21 11.48
N GLY A 96 -19.82 -2.20 10.22
CA GLY A 96 -19.42 -1.00 9.51
C GLY A 96 -17.97 -1.04 9.01
N THR A 97 -17.45 0.11 8.61
CA THR A 97 -16.10 0.21 8.05
C THR A 97 -15.15 0.90 9.01
N LYS A 98 -13.99 0.29 9.22
CA LYS A 98 -12.87 0.81 10.00
C LYS A 98 -11.64 0.95 9.11
N THR A 99 -10.90 2.02 9.30
CA THR A 99 -9.66 2.29 8.55
C THR A 99 -8.54 2.57 9.52
N ILE A 100 -7.41 1.90 9.30
CA ILE A 100 -6.15 2.17 10.00
C ILE A 100 -5.00 2.35 9.01
N ILE A 101 -3.95 3.02 9.45
CA ILE A 101 -2.65 3.04 8.78
C ILE A 101 -1.69 2.24 9.66
N TRP A 102 -1.05 1.22 9.07
CA TRP A 102 -0.12 0.39 9.83
C TRP A 102 1.08 -0.04 8.97
N THR A 103 2.26 -0.10 9.60
CA THR A 103 3.47 -0.60 8.96
C THR A 103 3.60 -2.08 9.22
N LEU A 104 3.51 -2.89 8.17
CA LEU A 104 3.70 -4.33 8.22
C LEU A 104 5.18 -4.65 8.04
N LYS A 105 5.76 -5.32 9.04
CA LYS A 105 7.14 -5.78 9.02
C LYS A 105 7.25 -7.19 8.41
N PRO A 106 8.42 -7.60 7.88
CA PRO A 106 8.60 -8.95 7.34
C PRO A 106 8.20 -10.04 8.32
N GLY A 107 7.62 -11.11 7.80
CA GLY A 107 7.20 -12.26 8.60
C GLY A 107 6.00 -13.01 8.03
N SER A 108 5.54 -14.00 8.78
CA SER A 108 4.28 -14.69 8.53
C SER A 108 3.16 -14.00 9.29
N TRP A 109 2.07 -13.72 8.59
CA TRP A 109 0.96 -12.95 9.09
C TRP A 109 -0.36 -13.69 8.93
N ARG A 110 -1.30 -13.38 9.79
CA ARG A 110 -2.66 -13.91 9.77
C ARG A 110 -3.69 -12.80 9.91
N ALA A 111 -4.69 -12.81 9.03
CA ALA A 111 -5.95 -12.10 9.23
C ALA A 111 -6.95 -13.10 9.78
N TYR A 112 -7.62 -12.81 10.89
CA TYR A 112 -8.49 -13.78 11.54
C TYR A 112 -9.58 -13.14 12.40
N CYS A 113 -10.60 -13.93 12.70
CA CYS A 113 -11.55 -13.64 13.76
C CYS A 113 -11.09 -14.35 15.05
N SER A 114 -10.83 -13.60 16.11
CA SER A 114 -10.24 -14.17 17.34
C SER A 114 -11.17 -15.15 18.07
N ILE A 115 -12.47 -15.14 17.79
CA ILE A 115 -13.44 -16.03 18.38
C ILE A 115 -13.56 -17.34 17.58
N HIS A 116 -13.32 -17.29 16.26
CA HIS A 116 -13.50 -18.42 15.36
C HIS A 116 -12.25 -18.65 14.48
N GLU A 117 -11.07 -18.52 15.05
CA GLU A 117 -9.81 -18.55 14.30
C GLU A 117 -9.65 -19.81 13.45
N ALA A 118 -10.07 -20.97 13.95
CA ALA A 118 -9.95 -22.22 13.20
C ALA A 118 -10.69 -22.21 11.87
N GLN A 119 -11.86 -21.56 11.80
CA GLN A 119 -12.68 -21.48 10.58
C GLN A 119 -12.48 -20.17 9.82
N MET A 120 -12.05 -19.11 10.50
CA MET A 120 -12.01 -17.75 9.96
C MET A 120 -10.61 -17.18 10.02
N HIS A 121 -9.75 -17.60 9.09
CA HIS A 121 -8.42 -17.03 8.96
C HIS A 121 -7.93 -17.02 7.50
N GLN A 122 -6.98 -16.16 7.23
CA GLN A 122 -6.21 -16.10 6.00
C GLN A 122 -4.77 -15.79 6.32
N ASP A 123 -3.89 -16.72 5.97
CA ASP A 123 -2.45 -16.56 6.14
C ASP A 123 -1.82 -15.89 4.93
N PHE A 124 -0.79 -15.07 5.17
CA PHE A 124 -0.01 -14.43 4.14
C PHE A 124 1.42 -14.13 4.63
N LYS A 125 2.29 -13.77 3.70
CA LYS A 125 3.68 -13.41 4.01
C LYS A 125 3.95 -11.95 3.69
N VAL A 126 4.77 -11.33 4.52
CA VAL A 126 5.36 -10.02 4.27
C VAL A 126 6.86 -10.22 4.08
N THR A 127 7.37 -9.80 2.92
CA THR A 127 8.78 -9.90 2.53
C THR A 127 9.48 -8.55 2.60
N ARG A 128 10.80 -8.54 2.58
CA ARG A 128 11.63 -7.33 2.50
C ARG A 128 11.48 -6.61 1.16
#